data_f1d92768fc5e2b864029bb3c3b023644
#
_entry.id   f1d92768fc5e2b864029bb3c3b023644
#
_cell.length_a   1.000
_cell.length_b   1.000
_cell.length_c   1.000
_cell.angle_alpha   90.00
_cell.angle_beta   90.00
_cell.angle_gamma   90.00
#
_symmetry.space_group_name_H-M   'P 1'
#
loop_
_entity.id
_entity.type
_entity.pdbx_description
1 polymer ?
#
loop_
_entity_poly.entity_id
_entity_poly.type
_entity_poly.pdbx_seq_one_letter_code
_entity_poly.pdbx_strand_id
1 'polypeptide(L)'
;MTYCIGMKTTEGLVFASDSRTNAGLDNYSTYKKMFSYSVGDRCIVLLTSGNLSTSQFVYKTIKEDLDSQNPITSLNTCKNFDEIASYIGMLSWQKSNTDGISVNTDLGSNFIVGGQIKGQETEMMMIYPVGNYIRISEIKPFLQLGETKYGKPILDRLIRQELSLGDAARCA
;
A
#
# COMPACT_ATOMS: atom_id res chain seq x y z
N MET A 1 3.43 13.84 8.71
CA MET A 1 2.09 13.18 8.80
C MET A 1 1.82 12.50 7.48
N THR A 2 1.11 11.39 7.51
CA THR A 2 0.66 10.65 6.32
C THR A 2 -0.80 10.30 6.49
N TYR A 3 -1.57 10.36 5.43
CA TYR A 3 -2.91 9.81 5.35
C TYR A 3 -3.04 9.01 4.06
N CYS A 4 -3.22 7.71 4.20
CA CYS A 4 -3.51 6.81 3.08
C CYS A 4 -4.68 5.92 3.45
N ILE A 5 -5.58 5.71 2.53
CA ILE A 5 -6.76 4.88 2.73
C ILE A 5 -7.05 4.03 1.50
N GLY A 6 -7.44 2.78 1.74
CA GLY A 6 -8.05 1.90 0.76
C GLY A 6 -9.39 1.41 1.28
N MET A 7 -10.39 1.38 0.43
CA MET A 7 -11.76 0.90 0.73
C MET A 7 -12.20 -0.12 -0.31
N LYS A 8 -12.88 -1.16 0.14
CA LYS A 8 -13.48 -2.19 -0.72
C LYS A 8 -15.01 -2.07 -0.64
N THR A 9 -15.63 -1.95 -1.81
CA THR A 9 -17.09 -2.00 -1.97
C THR A 9 -17.47 -3.16 -2.89
N THR A 10 -18.74 -3.46 -3.01
CA THR A 10 -19.26 -4.46 -3.97
C THR A 10 -18.98 -4.05 -5.43
N GLU A 11 -18.78 -2.74 -5.69
CA GLU A 11 -18.52 -2.22 -7.03
C GLU A 11 -17.01 -2.17 -7.36
N GLY A 12 -16.11 -2.28 -6.36
CA GLY A 12 -14.67 -2.21 -6.58
C GLY A 12 -13.88 -1.61 -5.42
N LEU A 13 -12.72 -1.05 -5.74
CA LEU A 13 -11.78 -0.50 -4.76
C LEU A 13 -11.60 1.01 -4.96
N VAL A 14 -11.51 1.73 -3.85
CA VAL A 14 -11.16 3.16 -3.80
C VAL A 14 -9.87 3.33 -3.04
N PHE A 15 -8.92 4.10 -3.59
CA PHE A 15 -7.67 4.44 -2.93
C PHE A 15 -7.47 5.96 -2.93
N ALA A 16 -7.02 6.48 -1.80
CA ALA A 16 -6.62 7.88 -1.69
C ALA A 16 -5.37 8.02 -0.80
N SER A 17 -4.56 9.03 -1.10
CA SER A 17 -3.42 9.41 -0.28
C SER A 17 -3.18 10.91 -0.30
N ASP A 18 -2.64 11.44 0.80
CA ASP A 18 -1.98 12.73 0.76
C ASP A 18 -0.63 12.63 0.05
N SER A 19 -0.04 13.76 -0.28
CA SER A 19 1.31 13.84 -0.88
C SER A 19 2.32 14.58 0.01
N ARG A 20 1.89 15.03 1.20
CA ARG A 20 2.72 15.83 2.10
C ARG A 20 3.64 14.94 2.94
N THR A 21 4.91 15.27 2.97
CA THR A 21 5.91 14.59 3.81
C THR A 21 6.67 15.64 4.64
N ASN A 22 6.78 15.40 5.94
CA ASN A 22 7.56 16.21 6.87
C ASN A 22 8.88 15.50 7.20
N ALA A 23 9.98 16.20 7.03
CA ALA A 23 11.30 15.78 7.50
C ALA A 23 11.80 16.79 8.54
N GLY A 24 11.18 16.84 9.73
CA GLY A 24 11.48 17.81 10.79
C GLY A 24 10.52 19.00 10.83
N LEU A 25 10.79 19.99 11.72
CA LEU A 25 9.86 21.08 12.07
C LEU A 25 9.55 22.04 10.91
N ASP A 26 10.46 22.23 9.95
CA ASP A 26 10.32 23.23 8.88
C ASP A 26 10.59 22.73 7.46
N ASN A 27 10.76 21.42 7.25
CA ASN A 27 11.11 20.88 5.94
C ASN A 27 9.93 20.11 5.33
N TYR A 28 9.11 20.81 4.57
CA TYR A 28 7.98 20.24 3.82
C TYR A 28 8.42 19.86 2.41
N SER A 29 8.19 18.63 2.05
CA SER A 29 8.39 18.12 0.69
C SER A 29 7.15 17.39 0.21
N THR A 30 6.93 17.40 -1.09
CA THR A 30 5.83 16.65 -1.71
C THR A 30 6.40 15.36 -2.30
N TYR A 31 5.92 14.23 -1.81
CA TYR A 31 6.29 12.91 -2.32
C TYR A 31 5.05 12.09 -2.65
N LYS A 32 5.12 11.37 -3.74
CA LYS A 32 4.08 10.44 -4.15
C LYS A 32 4.02 9.28 -3.16
N LYS A 33 2.84 9.02 -2.59
CA LYS A 33 2.58 7.93 -1.65
C LYS A 33 1.67 6.85 -2.23
N MET A 34 1.13 7.07 -3.41
CA MET A 34 0.28 6.14 -4.14
C MET A 34 0.87 5.86 -5.51
N PHE A 35 1.05 4.60 -5.84
CA PHE A 35 1.58 4.09 -7.11
C PHE A 35 0.58 3.13 -7.71
N SER A 36 0.35 3.23 -9.01
CA SER A 36 -0.51 2.31 -9.75
C SER A 36 0.29 1.61 -10.84
N TYR A 37 0.08 0.33 -10.96
CA TYR A 37 0.72 -0.55 -11.93
C TYR A 37 -0.36 -1.26 -12.72
N SER A 38 -0.43 -0.98 -14.02
CA SER A 38 -1.30 -1.69 -14.97
C SER A 38 -0.40 -2.51 -15.89
N VAL A 39 -0.25 -3.79 -15.59
CA VAL A 39 0.69 -4.68 -16.28
C VAL A 39 0.02 -6.00 -16.61
N GLY A 40 0.11 -6.41 -17.88
CA GLY A 40 -0.50 -7.64 -18.34
C GLY A 40 -2.01 -7.68 -18.08
N ASP A 41 -2.42 -8.62 -17.24
CA ASP A 41 -3.82 -8.90 -16.89
C ASP A 41 -4.27 -8.30 -15.54
N ARG A 42 -3.49 -7.37 -14.96
CA ARG A 42 -3.72 -6.89 -13.60
C ARG A 42 -3.59 -5.39 -13.44
N CYS A 43 -4.36 -4.87 -12.50
CA CYS A 43 -4.25 -3.50 -12.01
C CYS A 43 -3.97 -3.55 -10.50
N ILE A 44 -2.86 -2.98 -10.08
CA ILE A 44 -2.39 -3.01 -8.68
C ILE A 44 -2.12 -1.58 -8.22
N VAL A 45 -2.61 -1.24 -7.05
CA VAL A 45 -2.33 0.03 -6.37
C VAL A 45 -1.55 -0.24 -5.09
N LEU A 46 -0.50 0.53 -4.88
CA LEU A 46 0.35 0.49 -3.69
C LEU A 46 0.33 1.85 -3.01
N LEU A 47 -0.08 1.87 -1.74
CA LEU A 47 0.03 3.02 -0.84
C LEU A 47 1.16 2.77 0.16
N THR A 48 1.85 3.83 0.59
CA THR A 48 2.97 3.73 1.52
C THR A 48 2.94 4.75 2.63
N SER A 49 3.39 4.36 3.81
CA SER A 49 3.58 5.21 4.98
C SER A 49 4.78 4.72 5.80
N GLY A 50 5.51 5.62 6.42
CA GLY A 50 6.69 5.31 7.22
C GLY A 50 7.97 5.88 6.63
N ASN A 51 9.04 5.13 6.66
CA ASN A 51 10.34 5.59 6.19
C ASN A 51 10.36 5.77 4.66
N LEU A 52 10.77 6.98 4.23
CA LEU A 52 10.77 7.33 2.81
C LEU A 52 11.82 6.54 2.02
N SER A 53 13.01 6.28 2.60
CA SER A 53 14.06 5.52 1.92
C SER A 53 13.61 4.09 1.61
N THR A 54 12.96 3.43 2.58
CA THR A 54 12.40 2.08 2.39
C THR A 54 11.29 2.09 1.35
N SER A 55 10.39 3.08 1.42
CA SER A 55 9.32 3.22 0.43
C SER A 55 9.88 3.43 -0.97
N GLN A 56 10.89 4.30 -1.11
CA GLN A 56 11.56 4.57 -2.40
C GLN A 56 12.27 3.32 -2.95
N PHE A 57 12.95 2.57 -2.11
CA PHE A 57 13.57 1.31 -2.50
C PHE A 57 12.53 0.33 -3.05
N VAL A 58 11.43 0.10 -2.33
CA VAL A 58 10.39 -0.84 -2.72
C VAL A 58 9.81 -0.50 -4.10
N TYR A 59 9.32 0.75 -4.30
CA TYR A 59 8.72 1.08 -5.59
C TYR A 59 9.72 1.12 -6.75
N LYS A 60 10.98 1.48 -6.49
CA LYS A 60 12.06 1.46 -7.49
C LYS A 60 12.35 0.03 -7.92
N THR A 61 12.53 -0.89 -6.97
CA THR A 61 12.77 -2.31 -7.26
C THR A 61 11.59 -2.94 -8.01
N ILE A 62 10.35 -2.65 -7.59
CA ILE A 62 9.17 -3.12 -8.34
C ILE A 62 9.22 -2.67 -9.80
N LYS A 63 9.60 -1.41 -10.06
CA LYS A 63 9.70 -0.89 -11.42
C LYS A 63 10.82 -1.57 -12.20
N GLU A 64 12.00 -1.74 -11.59
CA GLU A 64 13.15 -2.43 -12.19
C GLU A 64 12.81 -3.89 -12.54
N ASP A 65 12.12 -4.60 -11.66
CA ASP A 65 11.68 -5.98 -11.88
C ASP A 65 10.60 -6.07 -12.98
N LEU A 66 9.72 -5.08 -13.11
CA LEU A 66 8.74 -5.02 -14.21
C LEU A 66 9.39 -4.74 -15.55
N ASP A 67 10.45 -3.93 -15.59
CA ASP A 67 11.21 -3.58 -16.80
C ASP A 67 12.20 -4.69 -17.21
N SER A 68 12.48 -5.65 -16.31
CA SER A 68 13.40 -6.77 -16.56
C SER A 68 12.79 -7.82 -17.47
N GLN A 69 13.60 -8.36 -18.39
CA GLN A 69 13.18 -9.46 -19.27
C GLN A 69 13.01 -10.81 -18.54
N ASN A 70 13.77 -11.03 -17.48
CA ASN A 70 13.76 -12.27 -16.71
C ASN A 70 13.83 -11.99 -15.19
N PRO A 71 12.80 -11.37 -14.59
CA PRO A 71 12.78 -11.14 -13.16
C PRO A 71 12.60 -12.47 -12.41
N ILE A 72 13.28 -12.62 -11.28
CA ILE A 72 13.07 -13.76 -10.37
C ILE A 72 11.64 -13.70 -9.82
N THR A 73 11.20 -12.52 -9.40
CA THR A 73 9.82 -12.24 -8.95
C THR A 73 9.47 -10.80 -9.36
N SER A 74 8.24 -10.61 -9.80
CA SER A 74 7.72 -9.28 -10.11
C SER A 74 6.20 -9.26 -9.93
N LEU A 75 5.59 -8.08 -9.93
CA LEU A 75 4.13 -7.99 -9.91
C LEU A 75 3.46 -8.74 -11.05
N ASN A 76 4.15 -8.95 -12.17
CA ASN A 76 3.62 -9.65 -13.33
C ASN A 76 3.72 -11.18 -13.22
N THR A 77 4.71 -11.69 -12.47
CA THR A 77 4.93 -13.14 -12.30
C THR A 77 4.18 -13.74 -11.11
N CYS A 78 3.77 -12.92 -10.14
CA CYS A 78 2.97 -13.36 -9.00
C CYS A 78 1.60 -13.90 -9.45
N LYS A 79 1.19 -15.05 -8.91
CA LYS A 79 -0.04 -15.74 -9.31
C LYS A 79 -1.29 -15.20 -8.63
N ASN A 80 -1.15 -14.61 -7.45
CA ASN A 80 -2.23 -14.12 -6.61
C ASN A 80 -1.75 -12.95 -5.72
N PHE A 81 -2.67 -12.34 -4.97
CA PHE A 81 -2.35 -11.23 -4.08
C PHE A 81 -1.51 -11.63 -2.86
N ASP A 82 -1.53 -12.88 -2.41
CA ASP A 82 -0.65 -13.35 -1.33
C ASP A 82 0.82 -13.34 -1.76
N GLU A 83 1.09 -13.77 -2.99
CA GLU A 83 2.44 -13.68 -3.56
C GLU A 83 2.89 -12.23 -3.76
N ILE A 84 1.99 -11.33 -4.20
CA ILE A 84 2.27 -9.90 -4.34
C ILE A 84 2.59 -9.28 -2.97
N ALA A 85 1.78 -9.56 -1.94
CA ALA A 85 1.99 -9.03 -0.60
C ALA A 85 3.30 -9.57 0.01
N SER A 86 3.59 -10.85 -0.17
CA SER A 86 4.84 -11.48 0.27
C SER A 86 6.06 -10.87 -0.42
N TYR A 87 5.99 -10.63 -1.74
CA TYR A 87 7.06 -10.00 -2.51
C TYR A 87 7.35 -8.58 -1.99
N ILE A 88 6.32 -7.74 -1.84
CA ILE A 88 6.48 -6.37 -1.32
C ILE A 88 6.99 -6.39 0.12
N GLY A 89 6.47 -7.30 0.95
CA GLY A 89 6.89 -7.49 2.34
C GLY A 89 8.36 -7.88 2.44
N MET A 90 8.83 -8.79 1.60
CA MET A 90 10.22 -9.21 1.52
C MET A 90 11.14 -8.02 1.14
N LEU A 91 10.79 -7.23 0.15
CA LEU A 91 11.56 -6.04 -0.25
C LEU A 91 11.66 -5.03 0.89
N SER A 92 10.54 -4.74 1.57
CA SER A 92 10.49 -3.83 2.71
C SER A 92 11.36 -4.31 3.86
N TRP A 93 11.22 -5.58 4.24
CA TRP A 93 12.01 -6.21 5.29
C TRP A 93 13.50 -6.21 4.97
N GLN A 94 13.87 -6.59 3.75
CA GLN A 94 15.27 -6.61 3.31
C GLN A 94 15.91 -5.23 3.46
N LYS A 95 15.26 -4.16 2.97
CA LYS A 95 15.79 -2.81 3.07
C LYS A 95 15.92 -2.34 4.52
N SER A 96 14.89 -2.55 5.33
CA SER A 96 14.88 -2.13 6.73
C SER A 96 15.97 -2.83 7.54
N ASN A 97 16.22 -4.13 7.29
CA ASN A 97 17.23 -4.89 8.03
C ASN A 97 18.65 -4.64 7.52
N THR A 98 18.84 -4.38 6.25
CA THR A 98 20.19 -4.11 5.70
C THR A 98 20.70 -2.77 6.19
N ASP A 99 19.91 -1.72 6.16
CA ASP A 99 20.33 -0.36 6.52
C ASP A 99 20.14 -0.08 8.04
N GLY A 100 19.12 -0.68 8.68
CA GLY A 100 18.75 -0.44 10.08
C GLY A 100 19.74 -1.02 11.09
N ILE A 101 20.41 -2.12 10.76
CA ILE A 101 21.42 -2.74 11.64
C ILE A 101 22.58 -1.80 11.92
N SER A 102 22.91 -0.93 10.96
CA SER A 102 24.07 -0.01 11.07
C SER A 102 23.81 1.23 11.94
N VAL A 103 22.54 1.63 12.17
CA VAL A 103 22.20 2.97 12.65
C VAL A 103 21.24 2.98 13.83
N ASN A 104 20.73 1.84 14.29
CA ASN A 104 19.69 1.74 15.34
C ASN A 104 18.48 2.68 15.10
N THR A 105 18.10 2.85 13.83
CA THR A 105 17.03 3.74 13.38
C THR A 105 15.87 2.90 12.86
N ASP A 106 14.65 3.26 13.22
CA ASP A 106 13.44 2.63 12.66
C ASP A 106 13.27 3.02 11.19
N LEU A 107 13.61 2.10 10.30
CA LEU A 107 13.43 2.21 8.86
C LEU A 107 12.13 1.54 8.37
N GLY A 108 11.24 1.19 9.27
CA GLY A 108 10.01 0.50 8.97
C GLY A 108 9.07 1.30 8.07
N SER A 109 8.44 0.62 7.12
CA SER A 109 7.37 1.16 6.30
C SER A 109 6.18 0.21 6.28
N ASN A 110 4.98 0.79 6.27
CA ASN A 110 3.74 0.08 6.08
C ASN A 110 3.23 0.33 4.67
N PHE A 111 2.59 -0.68 4.09
CA PHE A 111 1.99 -0.56 2.77
C PHE A 111 0.54 -1.05 2.79
N ILE A 112 -0.29 -0.46 1.93
CA ILE A 112 -1.55 -1.07 1.49
C ILE A 112 -1.35 -1.42 0.03
N VAL A 113 -1.53 -2.68 -0.31
CA VAL A 113 -1.58 -3.16 -1.68
C VAL A 113 -2.99 -3.65 -1.98
N GLY A 114 -3.52 -3.30 -3.12
CA GLY A 114 -4.81 -3.80 -3.56
C GLY A 114 -5.00 -3.64 -5.06
N GLY A 115 -6.02 -4.30 -5.57
CA GLY A 115 -6.31 -4.30 -7.00
C GLY A 115 -7.02 -5.57 -7.44
N GLN A 116 -6.79 -5.94 -8.69
CA GLN A 116 -7.40 -7.11 -9.31
C GLN A 116 -6.46 -7.76 -10.32
N ILE A 117 -6.44 -9.07 -10.33
CA ILE A 117 -5.89 -9.91 -11.39
C ILE A 117 -7.09 -10.44 -12.19
N LYS A 118 -7.01 -10.46 -13.51
CA LYS A 118 -8.10 -10.92 -14.39
C LYS A 118 -8.54 -12.34 -14.00
N GLY A 119 -9.84 -12.51 -13.79
CA GLY A 119 -10.44 -13.79 -13.38
C GLY A 119 -10.34 -14.08 -11.87
N GLN A 120 -9.78 -13.18 -11.07
CA GLN A 120 -9.78 -13.25 -9.62
C GLN A 120 -10.62 -12.12 -9.03
N GLU A 121 -11.01 -12.26 -7.77
CA GLU A 121 -11.69 -11.21 -7.04
C GLU A 121 -10.75 -10.03 -6.73
N THR A 122 -11.35 -8.87 -6.46
CA THR A 122 -10.61 -7.71 -5.96
C THR A 122 -10.09 -8.00 -4.55
N GLU A 123 -8.83 -7.70 -4.33
CA GLU A 123 -8.15 -7.93 -3.06
C GLU A 123 -7.51 -6.66 -2.52
N MET A 124 -7.39 -6.60 -1.19
CA MET A 124 -6.64 -5.54 -0.54
C MET A 124 -6.00 -6.05 0.75
N MET A 125 -4.73 -5.74 0.94
CA MET A 125 -3.93 -6.20 2.08
C MET A 125 -3.10 -5.07 2.66
N MET A 126 -2.87 -5.13 3.97
CA MET A 126 -1.91 -4.28 4.68
C MET A 126 -0.66 -5.09 4.97
N ILE A 127 0.49 -4.54 4.62
CA ILE A 127 1.81 -5.13 4.82
C ILE A 127 2.52 -4.31 5.90
N TYR A 128 3.03 -5.01 6.92
CA TYR A 128 3.75 -4.43 8.05
C TYR A 128 5.26 -4.34 7.82
N PRO A 129 5.99 -3.55 8.63
CA PRO A 129 7.44 -3.35 8.44
C PRO A 129 8.26 -4.64 8.48
N VAL A 130 7.80 -5.65 9.24
CA VAL A 130 8.47 -6.94 9.36
C VAL A 130 8.17 -7.91 8.20
N GLY A 131 7.41 -7.44 7.19
CA GLY A 131 7.11 -8.17 5.96
C GLY A 131 5.86 -9.05 6.01
N ASN A 132 5.25 -9.25 7.19
CA ASN A 132 3.97 -9.93 7.31
C ASN A 132 2.82 -9.03 6.82
N TYR A 133 1.69 -9.64 6.52
CA TYR A 133 0.52 -8.91 6.02
C TYR A 133 -0.79 -9.45 6.59
N ILE A 134 -1.82 -8.63 6.53
CA ILE A 134 -3.21 -9.00 6.81
C ILE A 134 -4.10 -8.65 5.63
N ARG A 135 -5.14 -9.45 5.45
CA ARG A 135 -6.18 -9.23 4.44
C ARG A 135 -7.29 -8.36 5.03
N ILE A 136 -7.88 -7.52 4.18
CA ILE A 136 -9.10 -6.80 4.52
C ILE A 136 -10.23 -7.78 4.89
N SER A 137 -11.09 -7.39 5.81
CA SER A 137 -12.26 -8.18 6.19
C SER A 137 -13.55 -7.57 5.65
N GLU A 138 -14.57 -8.40 5.49
CA GLU A 138 -15.91 -7.94 5.09
C GLU A 138 -16.56 -7.02 6.13
N ILE A 139 -16.31 -7.29 7.41
CA ILE A 139 -16.85 -6.49 8.53
C ILE A 139 -16.22 -5.08 8.55
N LYS A 140 -14.96 -4.98 8.16
CA LYS A 140 -14.21 -3.73 8.11
C LYS A 140 -13.61 -3.56 6.73
N PRO A 141 -14.40 -3.03 5.76
CA PRO A 141 -14.00 -2.99 4.37
C PRO A 141 -13.11 -1.79 4.03
N PHE A 142 -12.21 -1.39 4.94
CA PHE A 142 -11.20 -0.37 4.68
C PHE A 142 -9.90 -0.62 5.46
N LEU A 143 -8.80 -0.15 4.90
CA LEU A 143 -7.48 -0.10 5.53
C LEU A 143 -6.97 1.34 5.49
N GLN A 144 -6.29 1.77 6.55
CA GLN A 144 -5.78 3.13 6.70
C GLN A 144 -4.34 3.11 7.21
N LEU A 145 -3.49 3.97 6.65
CA LEU A 145 -2.13 4.21 7.12
C LEU A 145 -1.97 5.67 7.57
N GLY A 146 -1.07 5.88 8.50
CA GLY A 146 -0.73 7.21 9.02
C GLY A 146 -1.63 7.66 10.15
N GLU A 147 -2.05 8.93 10.14
CA GLU A 147 -2.86 9.51 11.21
C GLU A 147 -4.31 8.98 11.18
N THR A 148 -4.71 8.32 12.25
CA THR A 148 -6.03 7.67 12.35
C THR A 148 -7.00 8.38 13.29
N LYS A 149 -6.51 9.32 14.11
CA LYS A 149 -7.26 9.93 15.21
C LYS A 149 -8.60 10.53 14.81
N TYR A 150 -8.64 11.23 13.69
CA TYR A 150 -9.84 11.93 13.24
C TYR A 150 -10.63 11.15 12.18
N GLY A 151 -9.96 10.55 11.21
CA GLY A 151 -10.60 9.85 10.11
C GLY A 151 -11.21 8.51 10.53
N LYS A 152 -10.48 7.71 11.30
CA LYS A 152 -10.91 6.36 11.66
C LYS A 152 -12.30 6.26 12.33
N PRO A 153 -12.67 7.11 13.32
CA PRO A 153 -13.99 7.05 13.93
C PRO A 153 -15.14 7.34 12.94
N ILE A 154 -14.88 8.18 11.93
CA ILE A 154 -15.84 8.49 10.87
C ILE A 154 -15.96 7.29 9.93
N LEU A 155 -14.84 6.74 9.48
CA LEU A 155 -14.79 5.60 8.59
C LEU A 155 -15.43 4.35 9.21
N ASP A 156 -15.17 4.07 10.49
CA ASP A 156 -15.78 2.96 11.23
C ASP A 156 -17.31 3.05 11.28
N ARG A 157 -17.89 4.24 11.17
CA ARG A 157 -19.34 4.47 11.16
C ARG A 157 -19.95 4.44 9.77
N LEU A 158 -19.23 4.94 8.77
CA LEU A 158 -19.78 5.20 7.44
C LEU A 158 -19.46 4.08 6.44
N ILE A 159 -18.24 3.51 6.48
CA ILE A 159 -17.80 2.61 5.42
C ILE A 159 -18.47 1.23 5.58
N ARG A 160 -19.17 0.84 4.51
CA ARG A 160 -19.82 -0.46 4.33
C ARG A 160 -19.56 -0.93 2.91
N GLN A 161 -19.61 -2.25 2.68
CA GLN A 161 -19.37 -2.81 1.33
C GLN A 161 -20.44 -2.39 0.31
N GLU A 162 -21.64 -2.09 0.78
CA GLU A 162 -22.78 -1.70 -0.06
C GLU A 162 -22.71 -0.24 -0.54
N LEU A 163 -21.74 0.54 -0.09
CA LEU A 163 -21.54 1.89 -0.60
C LEU A 163 -21.19 1.89 -2.09
N SER A 164 -21.75 2.84 -2.82
CA SER A 164 -21.30 3.11 -4.18
C SER A 164 -19.83 3.56 -4.19
N LEU A 165 -19.11 3.31 -5.29
CA LEU A 165 -17.75 3.84 -5.46
C LEU A 165 -17.70 5.35 -5.30
N GLY A 166 -18.76 6.08 -5.76
CA GLY A 166 -18.84 7.52 -5.63
C GLY A 166 -18.94 8.00 -4.18
N ASP A 167 -19.72 7.32 -3.35
CA ASP A 167 -19.87 7.66 -1.93
C ASP A 167 -18.61 7.26 -1.15
N ALA A 168 -18.03 6.10 -1.43
CA ALA A 168 -16.75 5.70 -0.85
C ALA A 168 -15.65 6.72 -1.18
N ALA A 169 -15.57 7.22 -2.42
CA ALA A 169 -14.61 8.23 -2.81
C ALA A 169 -14.83 9.60 -2.12
N ARG A 170 -16.07 9.95 -1.78
CA ARG A 170 -16.36 11.16 -1.00
C ARG A 170 -15.96 11.04 0.47
N CYS A 171 -15.88 9.81 0.98
CA CYS A 171 -15.44 9.53 2.35
C CYS A 171 -13.91 9.45 2.49
N ALA A 172 -13.18 9.35 1.37
CA ALA A 172 -11.72 9.28 1.31
C ALA A 172 -11.07 10.66 1.45
#